data_a01a05bb4efd2162b7a141cdc5d67598
#
_entry.id   a01a05bb4efd2162b7a141cdc5d67598
#
_cell.length_a   1.000
_cell.length_b   1.000
_cell.length_c   1.000
_cell.angle_alpha   90.00
_cell.angle_beta   90.00
_cell.angle_gamma   90.00
#
_symmetry.space_group_name_H-M   'P 1'
#
loop_
_entity.id
_entity.type
_entity.pdbx_description
1 polymer ?
#
loop_
_entity_poly.entity_id
_entity_poly.type
_entity_poly.pdbx_seq_one_letter_code
_entity_poly.pdbx_strand_id
1 'polypeptide(L)' 'MNLRVQYFALLREQAGRSEEQLVTVAATPAALYAELRNRYPFTLLSEQLKVAVNAEFVDWNAPLREGDNVVFIPPVAGG' A
#
# COMPACT_ATOMS: atom_id res chain seq x y z
N MET A 1 -7.66 12.57 -3.48
CA MET A 1 -6.33 12.83 -4.06
C MET A 1 -5.92 11.69 -4.97
N ASN A 2 -5.02 11.96 -5.88
CA ASN A 2 -4.47 10.97 -6.80
C ASN A 2 -3.19 10.40 -6.21
N LEU A 3 -3.10 9.07 -6.16
CA LEU A 3 -1.92 8.38 -5.66
C LEU A 3 -1.52 7.30 -6.65
N ARG A 4 -0.24 6.94 -6.63
CA ARG A 4 0.26 5.75 -7.31
C ARG A 4 0.57 4.72 -6.24
N VAL A 5 0.10 3.50 -6.42
CA VAL A 5 0.33 2.41 -5.46
C VAL A 5 1.03 1.27 -6.19
N GLN A 6 2.07 0.74 -5.56
CA GLN A 6 2.81 -0.40 -6.09
C GLN A 6 2.66 -1.59 -5.14
N TYR A 7 2.51 -2.76 -5.74
CA TYR A 7 2.33 -4.02 -5.01
C TYR A 7 3.47 -4.97 -5.33
N PHE A 8 3.91 -5.71 -4.31
CA PHE A 8 4.96 -6.70 -4.48
C PHE A 8 4.52 -8.06 -3.94
N ALA A 9 5.12 -9.11 -4.50
CA ALA A 9 4.96 -10.48 -4.02
C ALA A 9 3.48 -10.87 -3.88
N LEU A 10 3.08 -11.33 -2.71
CA LEU A 10 1.72 -11.79 -2.49
C LEU A 10 0.68 -10.72 -2.77
N LEU A 11 0.97 -9.46 -2.42
CA LEU A 11 0.02 -8.38 -2.68
C LEU A 11 -0.19 -8.19 -4.18
N ARG A 12 0.87 -8.30 -4.97
CA ARG A 12 0.75 -8.21 -6.43
C ARG A 12 -0.11 -9.33 -6.98
N GLU A 13 0.06 -10.54 -6.46
CA GLU A 13 -0.74 -11.67 -6.89
C GLU A 13 -2.21 -11.47 -6.53
N GLN A 14 -2.48 -10.99 -5.33
CA GLN A 14 -3.86 -10.79 -4.86
C GLN A 14 -4.55 -9.61 -5.52
N ALA A 15 -3.83 -8.56 -5.85
CA ALA A 15 -4.38 -7.42 -6.58
C ALA A 15 -4.53 -7.71 -8.07
N GLY A 16 -3.74 -8.63 -8.59
CA GLY A 16 -3.77 -8.95 -10.02
C GLY A 16 -3.04 -7.89 -10.85
N ARG A 17 -2.22 -7.06 -10.22
CA ARG A 17 -1.46 -6.01 -10.90
C ARG A 17 -0.27 -5.61 -10.04
N SER A 18 0.76 -5.05 -10.67
CA SER A 18 1.96 -4.62 -9.95
C SER A 18 1.88 -3.16 -9.50
N GLU A 19 1.04 -2.35 -10.14
CA GLU A 19 0.85 -0.96 -9.75
C GLU A 19 -0.47 -0.43 -10.28
N GLU A 20 -0.94 0.65 -9.69
CA GLU A 20 -2.12 1.35 -10.20
C GLU A 20 -2.11 2.79 -9.73
N GLN A 21 -2.79 3.63 -10.50
CA GLN A 21 -3.12 4.97 -10.06
C GLN A 21 -4.55 4.95 -9.57
N LEU A 22 -4.80 5.60 -8.45
CA LEU A 22 -6.15 5.64 -7.90
C LEU A 22 -6.45 6.99 -7.29
N VAL A 23 -7.74 7.28 -7.25
CA VAL A 23 -8.26 8.46 -6.58
C VAL A 23 -8.83 7.99 -5.26
N THR A 24 -8.42 8.61 -4.17
CA THR A 24 -8.83 8.19 -2.85
C THR A 24 -8.97 9.40 -1.92
N VAL A 25 -9.76 9.22 -0.87
CA VAL A 25 -9.84 10.19 0.23
C VAL A 25 -8.98 9.76 1.41
N ALA A 26 -8.30 8.63 1.30
CA ALA A 26 -7.44 8.14 2.38
C ALA A 26 -6.32 9.14 2.63
N ALA A 27 -6.16 9.55 3.87
CA ALA A 27 -5.18 10.55 4.26
C ALA A 27 -3.89 9.96 4.82
N THR A 28 -3.88 8.66 5.09
CA THR A 28 -2.74 7.95 5.67
C THR A 28 -2.55 6.60 5.01
N PRO A 29 -1.35 6.00 5.09
CA PRO A 29 -1.17 4.63 4.60
C PRO A 29 -2.12 3.63 5.24
N ALA A 30 -2.40 3.78 6.54
CA ALA A 30 -3.34 2.89 7.22
C ALA A 30 -4.73 2.95 6.60
N ALA A 31 -5.24 4.14 6.36
CA ALA A 31 -6.57 4.31 5.74
C ALA A 31 -6.55 3.79 4.30
N LEU A 32 -5.47 4.02 3.59
CA LEU A 32 -5.33 3.54 2.22
C LEU A 32 -5.34 2.00 2.17
N TYR A 33 -4.58 1.36 3.05
CA TYR A 33 -4.53 -0.10 3.05
C TYR A 33 -5.90 -0.70 3.43
N ALA A 34 -6.62 -0.08 4.37
CA ALA A 34 -7.96 -0.51 4.72
C ALA A 34 -8.91 -0.42 3.52
N GLU A 35 -8.81 0.66 2.74
CA GLU A 35 -9.61 0.82 1.52
C GLU A 35 -9.27 -0.28 0.51
N LEU A 36 -7.98 -0.57 0.32
CA LEU A 36 -7.54 -1.58 -0.64
C LEU A 36 -7.95 -2.99 -0.21
N ARG A 37 -8.00 -3.28 1.09
CA ARG A 37 -8.48 -4.56 1.57
C ARG A 37 -9.96 -4.78 1.29
N ASN A 38 -10.72 -3.73 1.14
CA ASN A 38 -12.13 -3.84 0.71
C ASN A 38 -12.24 -4.08 -0.80
N ARG A 39 -11.20 -3.78 -1.54
CA ARG A 39 -11.20 -3.92 -2.99
C ARG A 39 -10.56 -5.22 -3.46
N TYR A 40 -9.53 -5.67 -2.77
CA TYR A 40 -8.76 -6.87 -3.13
C TYR A 40 -8.74 -7.86 -1.97
N PRO A 41 -8.58 -9.16 -2.27
CA PRO A 41 -8.55 -10.20 -1.22
C PRO A 41 -7.18 -10.27 -0.53
N PHE A 42 -6.69 -9.14 -0.01
CA PHE A 42 -5.43 -9.11 0.73
C PHE A 42 -5.59 -9.85 2.05
N THR A 43 -4.71 -10.81 2.31
CA THR A 43 -4.74 -11.61 3.53
C THR A 43 -3.73 -11.14 4.57
N LEU A 44 -2.75 -10.31 4.17
CA LEU A 44 -1.78 -9.80 5.12
C LEU A 44 -2.37 -8.63 5.91
N LEU A 45 -2.09 -8.64 7.20
CA LEU A 45 -2.47 -7.52 8.08
C LEU A 45 -1.42 -6.41 7.95
N SER A 46 -1.80 -5.17 8.24
CA SER A 46 -0.86 -4.06 8.17
C SER A 46 0.36 -4.28 9.07
N GLU A 47 0.18 -4.96 10.22
CA GLU A 47 1.28 -5.27 11.13
C GLU A 47 2.34 -6.15 10.50
N GLN A 48 2.00 -6.87 9.45
CA GLN A 48 2.93 -7.76 8.73
C GLN A 48 3.64 -7.06 7.58
N LEU A 49 3.27 -5.81 7.31
CA LEU A 49 3.79 -5.06 6.17
C LEU A 49 4.63 -3.88 6.64
N LYS A 50 5.44 -3.37 5.72
CA LYS A 50 6.03 -2.05 5.84
C LYS A 50 5.47 -1.19 4.72
N VAL A 51 5.49 0.12 4.91
CA VAL A 51 5.02 1.05 3.89
C VAL A 51 6.09 2.08 3.61
N ALA A 52 6.30 2.37 2.33
CA ALA A 52 7.19 3.42 1.89
C ALA A 52 6.40 4.42 1.05
N VAL A 53 6.71 5.69 1.23
CA VAL A 53 6.12 6.77 0.44
C VAL A 53 7.27 7.51 -0.21
N ASN A 54 7.24 7.59 -1.55
CA ASN A 54 8.29 8.23 -2.32
C ASN A 54 9.68 7.70 -1.96
N ALA A 55 9.77 6.36 -1.83
CA ALA A 55 11.01 5.63 -1.57
C ALA A 55 11.56 5.76 -0.14
N GLU A 56 10.76 6.26 0.79
CA GLU A 56 11.15 6.35 2.19
C GLU A 56 10.16 5.58 3.07
N PHE A 57 10.67 4.78 4.00
CA PHE A 57 9.80 4.13 4.97
C PHE A 57 9.14 5.17 5.87
N VAL A 58 7.85 5.01 6.09
CA VAL A 58 7.08 5.94 6.91
C VAL A 58 6.19 5.17 7.88
N ASP A 59 5.69 5.88 8.87
CA ASP A 59 4.70 5.32 9.79
C ASP A 59 3.35 5.17 9.08
N TRP A 60 2.56 4.24 9.57
CA TRP A 60 1.22 4.01 9.03
C TRP A 60 0.29 5.22 9.15
N ASN A 61 0.61 6.14 10.06
CA ASN A 61 -0.15 7.37 10.27
C ASN A 61 0.45 8.60 9.60
N ALA A 62 1.48 8.42 8.77
CA ALA A 62 2.09 9.54 8.07
C ALA A 62 1.10 10.16 7.09
N PRO A 63 1.08 11.49 6.93
CA PRO A 63 0.14 12.12 6.01
C PRO A 63 0.52 11.85 4.55
N LEU A 64 -0.47 11.46 3.76
CA LEU A 64 -0.30 11.29 2.31
C LEU A 64 -0.63 12.61 1.60
N ARG A 65 -0.01 12.82 0.45
CA ARG A 65 -0.19 14.02 -0.35
C ARG A 65 -0.48 13.65 -1.79
N GLU A 66 -1.06 14.59 -2.51
CA GLU A 66 -1.35 14.44 -3.92
C GLU A 66 -0.09 14.01 -4.69
N GLY A 67 -0.23 12.96 -5.49
CA GLY A 67 0.86 12.48 -6.34
C GLY A 67 1.86 11.55 -5.67
N ASP A 68 1.66 11.23 -4.39
CA ASP A 68 2.57 10.33 -3.69
C ASP A 68 2.59 8.93 -4.32
N ASN A 69 3.76 8.31 -4.29
CA ASN A 69 3.96 6.92 -4.69
C ASN A 69 4.05 6.07 -3.43
N VAL A 70 3.06 5.22 -3.23
CA VAL A 70 2.95 4.40 -2.02
C VAL A 70 3.24 2.95 -2.36
N VAL A 71 4.13 2.34 -1.57
CA VAL A 71 4.54 0.95 -1.76
C VAL A 71 4.28 0.18 -0.49
N PHE A 72 3.51 -0.91 -0.60
CA PHE A 72 3.32 -1.83 0.51
C PHE A 72 4.25 -3.00 0.33
N ILE A 73 5.06 -3.27 1.34
CA ILE A 73 6.14 -4.25 1.26
C ILE A 73 5.87 -5.41 2.21
N PRO A 74 5.57 -6.61 1.66
CA PRO A 74 5.36 -7.79 2.48
C PRO A 74 6.65 -8.27 3.14
N PRO A 75 6.56 -9.12 4.17
CA PRO A 75 7.75 -9.68 4.78
C PRO A 75 8.52 -10.54 3.77
N VAL A 76 9.84 -10.60 3.93
CA VAL A 76 10.69 -11.40 3.06
C VAL A 76 10.46 -12.87 3.36
N ALA A 77 10.09 -13.65 2.33
CA ALA A 77 9.85 -15.06 2.47
C ALA A 77 11.16 -15.81 2.77
N GLY A 78 11.09 -16.75 3.69
CA GLY A 78 12.23 -17.60 4.02
C GLY A 78 13.35 -16.87 4.74
N GLY A 79 13.06 -15.67 5.18
CA GLY A 79 14.03 -14.87 5.92
C GLY A 79 14.39 -15.47 7.25
#